data_21e7c0ce6a5db2141702dc84c65bfd84
#
_entry.id   21e7c0ce6a5db2141702dc84c65bfd84
#
_cell.length_a   1.000
_cell.length_b   1.000
_cell.length_c   1.000
_cell.angle_alpha   90.00
_cell.angle_beta   90.00
_cell.angle_gamma   90.00
#
_symmetry.space_group_name_H-M   'P 1'
#
loop_
_entity.id
_entity.type
_entity.pdbx_description
1 polymer ?
#
loop_
_entity_poly.entity_id
_entity_poly.type
_entity_poly.pdbx_seq_one_letter_code
_entity_poly.pdbx_strand_id
1 'polypeptide(L)'
;MAYSTLPKTRRDGVITLKDGTGIPVELIIAYEEGNLTFDTPKAAQTVIRDRGTISTVRKGDDEPVASGSFSAYFRQFTDGSEAGSILDFINKTGNYGSNISTGTAGTPFVEFYCVSIEYAIDATALGDDAATTATLTKCVCTASFTEGDPSSFTLNFTSYGAIAYT
;
A
#
# COMPACT_ATOMS: atom_id res chain seq x y z
N MET A 1 6.67 27.21 -14.60
CA MET A 1 6.66 25.81 -14.11
C MET A 1 6.47 24.93 -15.33
N ALA A 2 7.43 24.07 -15.64
CA ALA A 2 7.31 23.15 -16.77
C ALA A 2 6.52 21.91 -16.29
N TYR A 3 5.61 21.43 -17.11
CA TYR A 3 4.92 20.18 -16.88
C TYR A 3 5.75 19.05 -17.51
N SER A 4 5.84 17.92 -16.81
CA SER A 4 6.19 16.69 -17.52
C SER A 4 5.06 16.35 -18.49
N THR A 5 5.40 16.11 -19.74
CA THR A 5 4.43 15.68 -20.76
C THR A 5 4.27 14.17 -20.81
N LEU A 6 5.06 13.44 -20.03
CA LEU A 6 5.04 11.99 -20.00
C LEU A 6 4.23 11.49 -18.79
N PRO A 7 3.09 10.85 -19.03
CA PRO A 7 2.34 10.23 -17.94
C PRO A 7 3.11 9.03 -17.38
N LYS A 8 3.11 8.88 -16.08
CA LYS A 8 3.59 7.66 -15.42
C LYS A 8 2.74 6.48 -15.85
N THR A 9 3.36 5.38 -16.20
CA THR A 9 2.67 4.17 -16.64
C THR A 9 2.88 3.04 -15.63
N ARG A 10 1.97 2.09 -15.60
CA ARG A 10 2.09 0.92 -14.74
C ARG A 10 3.37 0.13 -14.97
N ARG A 11 3.87 0.14 -16.19
CA ARG A 11 5.12 -0.50 -16.56
C ARG A 11 6.33 0.02 -15.80
N ASP A 12 6.28 1.28 -15.37
CA ASP A 12 7.41 1.94 -14.70
C ASP A 12 7.33 1.82 -13.18
N GLY A 13 6.34 1.09 -12.65
CA GLY A 13 6.08 0.97 -11.23
C GLY A 13 6.29 -0.44 -10.67
N VAL A 14 6.67 -0.50 -9.41
CA VAL A 14 6.86 -1.74 -8.64
C VAL A 14 6.08 -1.63 -7.33
N ILE A 15 5.40 -2.69 -6.95
CA ILE A 15 4.75 -2.82 -5.64
C ILE A 15 5.62 -3.72 -4.78
N THR A 16 6.01 -3.24 -3.61
CA THR A 16 6.78 -4.01 -2.64
C THR A 16 6.01 -4.11 -1.34
N LEU A 17 5.86 -5.32 -0.82
CA LEU A 17 5.33 -5.58 0.52
C LEU A 17 6.51 -5.80 1.47
N LYS A 18 6.51 -5.12 2.60
CA LYS A 18 7.60 -5.18 3.59
C LYS A 18 7.02 -5.51 4.96
N ASP A 19 7.71 -6.38 5.69
CA ASP A 19 7.42 -6.61 7.10
C ASP A 19 8.11 -5.56 7.99
N GLY A 20 7.99 -5.68 9.31
CA GLY A 20 8.52 -4.73 10.28
C GLY A 20 9.92 -5.07 10.83
N THR A 21 10.66 -5.99 10.23
CA THR A 21 12.03 -6.31 10.69
C THR A 21 13.01 -5.21 10.33
N GLY A 22 14.15 -5.18 11.03
CA GLY A 22 15.22 -4.19 10.75
C GLY A 22 15.88 -4.38 9.38
N ILE A 23 15.83 -5.61 8.84
CA ILE A 23 16.09 -5.95 7.44
C ILE A 23 14.78 -6.53 6.94
N PRO A 24 13.92 -5.73 6.31
CA PRO A 24 12.58 -6.17 5.94
C PRO A 24 12.60 -7.35 4.99
N VAL A 25 11.74 -8.31 5.23
CA VAL A 25 11.38 -9.31 4.23
C VAL A 25 10.54 -8.61 3.17
N GLU A 26 10.97 -8.68 1.93
CA GLU A 26 10.36 -7.95 0.83
C GLU A 26 9.77 -8.90 -0.21
N LEU A 27 8.49 -8.72 -0.54
CA LEU A 27 7.88 -9.34 -1.71
C LEU A 27 7.66 -8.29 -2.79
N ILE A 28 8.28 -8.51 -3.93
CA ILE A 28 8.22 -7.59 -5.07
C ILE A 28 7.22 -8.12 -6.09
N ILE A 29 6.26 -7.29 -6.46
CA ILE A 29 5.24 -7.58 -7.48
C ILE A 29 5.59 -6.80 -8.74
N ALA A 30 5.82 -7.51 -9.82
CA ALA A 30 6.23 -6.92 -11.08
C ALA A 30 5.18 -5.95 -11.64
N TYR A 31 5.64 -4.90 -12.26
CA TYR A 31 4.84 -3.80 -12.81
C TYR A 31 3.78 -4.22 -13.83
N GLU A 32 3.98 -5.32 -14.53
CA GLU A 32 3.04 -5.78 -15.56
C GLU A 32 1.73 -6.35 -15.01
N GLU A 33 1.71 -6.66 -13.72
CA GLU A 33 0.63 -7.42 -13.10
C GLU A 33 -0.23 -6.60 -12.16
N GLY A 34 0.34 -5.59 -11.50
CA GLY A 34 -0.35 -4.82 -10.49
C GLY A 34 -1.35 -3.81 -11.07
N ASN A 35 -2.43 -3.59 -10.35
CA ASN A 35 -3.40 -2.53 -10.59
C ASN A 35 -3.75 -1.84 -9.27
N LEU A 36 -2.73 -1.40 -8.55
CA LEU A 36 -2.88 -0.77 -7.25
C LEU A 36 -3.81 0.44 -7.31
N THR A 37 -4.80 0.42 -6.44
CA THR A 37 -5.65 1.58 -6.15
C THR A 37 -5.65 1.82 -4.65
N PHE A 38 -5.64 3.08 -4.24
CA PHE A 38 -5.86 3.47 -2.86
C PHE A 38 -6.48 4.86 -2.79
N ASP A 39 -7.22 5.11 -1.72
CA ASP A 39 -7.77 6.41 -1.42
C ASP A 39 -6.91 7.15 -0.40
N THR A 40 -7.09 8.46 -0.36
CA THR A 40 -6.48 9.34 0.65
C THR A 40 -7.59 10.14 1.32
N PRO A 41 -8.38 9.49 2.20
CA PRO A 41 -9.54 10.13 2.77
C PRO A 41 -9.12 11.30 3.66
N LYS A 42 -9.99 12.29 3.72
CA LYS A 42 -9.85 13.42 4.64
C LYS A 42 -10.85 13.30 5.76
N ALA A 43 -10.49 13.81 6.92
CA ALA A 43 -11.42 13.89 8.03
C ALA A 43 -12.72 14.58 7.61
N ALA A 44 -13.84 14.14 8.16
CA ALA A 44 -15.13 14.74 7.94
C ALA A 44 -15.06 16.26 8.17
N GLN A 45 -15.83 17.03 7.40
CA GLN A 45 -15.84 18.48 7.49
C GLN A 45 -17.20 18.95 7.96
N THR A 46 -17.20 19.79 8.99
CA THR A 46 -18.42 20.47 9.45
C THR A 46 -18.39 21.93 8.98
N VAL A 47 -19.33 22.28 8.11
CA VAL A 47 -19.45 23.65 7.59
C VAL A 47 -20.47 24.42 8.46
N ILE A 48 -20.00 25.48 9.09
CA ILE A 48 -20.83 26.40 9.87
C ILE A 48 -21.12 27.61 9.00
N ARG A 49 -22.40 27.97 8.86
CA ARG A 49 -22.86 29.08 8.07
C ARG A 49 -23.53 30.13 8.96
N ASP A 50 -23.27 31.38 8.65
CA ASP A 50 -24.02 32.52 9.18
C ASP A 50 -24.77 33.21 8.03
N ARG A 51 -26.09 33.24 8.14
CA ARG A 51 -27.01 33.86 7.16
C ARG A 51 -26.70 33.42 5.70
N GLY A 52 -26.41 32.12 5.52
CA GLY A 52 -26.11 31.54 4.20
C GLY A 52 -24.64 31.66 3.76
N THR A 53 -23.82 32.44 4.43
CA THR A 53 -22.39 32.58 4.16
C THR A 53 -21.59 31.58 5.02
N ILE A 54 -20.56 30.97 4.43
CA ILE A 54 -19.67 30.08 5.20
C ILE A 54 -18.89 30.94 6.20
N SER A 55 -19.14 30.72 7.49
CA SER A 55 -18.43 31.36 8.58
C SER A 55 -17.14 30.63 8.92
N THR A 56 -17.22 29.30 9.00
CA THR A 56 -16.06 28.46 9.29
C THR A 56 -16.27 27.03 8.81
N VAL A 57 -15.17 26.34 8.56
CA VAL A 57 -15.14 24.89 8.27
C VAL A 57 -14.27 24.23 9.32
N ARG A 58 -14.84 23.32 10.08
CA ARG A 58 -14.11 22.56 11.11
C ARG A 58 -13.79 21.16 10.61
N LYS A 59 -12.65 20.64 11.02
CA LYS A 59 -12.28 19.24 10.86
C LYS A 59 -13.07 18.39 11.87
N GLY A 60 -13.55 17.24 11.45
CA GLY A 60 -14.10 16.23 12.38
C GLY A 60 -13.01 15.63 13.27
N ASP A 61 -13.45 15.02 14.36
CA ASP A 61 -12.54 14.45 15.37
C ASP A 61 -11.98 13.08 14.97
N ASP A 62 -12.64 12.40 14.01
CA ASP A 62 -12.23 11.08 13.55
C ASP A 62 -11.00 11.16 12.62
N GLU A 63 -10.03 10.31 12.87
CA GLU A 63 -8.88 10.15 11.97
C GLU A 63 -9.29 9.28 10.76
N PRO A 64 -9.12 9.77 9.54
CA PRO A 64 -9.50 9.02 8.35
C PRO A 64 -8.51 7.89 8.09
N VAL A 65 -9.04 6.74 7.71
CA VAL A 65 -8.26 5.53 7.42
C VAL A 65 -8.27 5.28 5.92
N ALA A 66 -7.10 5.13 5.32
CA ALA A 66 -6.95 4.84 3.90
C ALA A 66 -7.25 3.37 3.62
N SER A 67 -7.87 3.10 2.48
CA SER A 67 -8.10 1.75 1.98
C SER A 67 -7.71 1.61 0.53
N GLY A 68 -7.44 0.40 0.10
CA GLY A 68 -7.07 0.13 -1.28
C GLY A 68 -7.01 -1.35 -1.60
N SER A 69 -6.68 -1.61 -2.84
CA SER A 69 -6.54 -2.98 -3.34
C SER A 69 -5.58 -3.05 -4.51
N PHE A 70 -5.05 -4.23 -4.76
CA PHE A 70 -4.40 -4.58 -6.01
C PHE A 70 -4.59 -6.07 -6.33
N SER A 71 -4.42 -6.41 -7.60
CA SER A 71 -4.45 -7.79 -8.08
C SER A 71 -3.18 -8.10 -8.84
N ALA A 72 -2.71 -9.33 -8.74
CA ALA A 72 -1.57 -9.81 -9.51
C ALA A 72 -1.69 -11.31 -9.75
N TYR A 73 -0.82 -11.86 -10.60
CA TYR A 73 -0.78 -13.29 -10.84
C TYR A 73 -0.28 -14.03 -9.60
N PHE A 74 -0.90 -15.17 -9.33
CA PHE A 74 -0.50 -16.01 -8.22
C PHE A 74 0.74 -16.81 -8.62
N ARG A 75 1.82 -16.57 -7.91
CA ARG A 75 3.11 -17.24 -8.13
C ARG A 75 3.82 -17.46 -6.80
N GLN A 76 4.84 -18.29 -6.84
CA GLN A 76 5.77 -18.43 -5.73
C GLN A 76 6.74 -17.25 -5.73
N PHE A 77 6.91 -16.64 -4.58
CA PHE A 77 7.90 -15.60 -4.35
C PHE A 77 9.10 -16.21 -3.63
N THR A 78 10.26 -15.65 -3.87
CA THR A 78 11.49 -16.03 -3.18
C THR A 78 12.09 -14.78 -2.57
N ASP A 79 12.34 -14.84 -1.25
CA ASP A 79 13.10 -13.84 -0.54
C ASP A 79 14.37 -14.51 0.01
N GLY A 80 15.52 -14.13 -0.53
CA GLY A 80 16.78 -14.79 -0.22
C GLY A 80 16.74 -16.30 -0.54
N SER A 81 16.75 -17.13 0.48
CA SER A 81 16.64 -18.59 0.38
C SER A 81 15.23 -19.13 0.65
N GLU A 82 14.32 -18.26 1.07
CA GLU A 82 12.96 -18.66 1.46
C GLU A 82 11.99 -18.49 0.28
N ALA A 83 11.15 -19.50 0.12
CA ALA A 83 10.13 -19.49 -0.91
C ALA A 83 8.75 -19.67 -0.26
N GLY A 84 7.80 -18.89 -0.72
CA GLY A 84 6.43 -18.92 -0.21
C GLY A 84 5.45 -18.22 -1.14
N SER A 85 4.21 -18.17 -0.73
CA SER A 85 3.17 -17.46 -1.44
C SER A 85 2.87 -16.11 -0.79
N ILE A 86 2.21 -15.24 -1.52
CA ILE A 86 1.67 -13.99 -0.97
C ILE A 86 0.73 -14.25 0.22
N LEU A 87 0.00 -15.37 0.18
CA LEU A 87 -0.93 -15.76 1.24
C LEU A 87 -0.17 -16.12 2.52
N ASP A 88 0.97 -16.81 2.40
CA ASP A 88 1.82 -17.11 3.55
C ASP A 88 2.40 -15.85 4.17
N PHE A 89 2.84 -14.91 3.34
CA PHE A 89 3.37 -13.63 3.80
C PHE A 89 2.34 -12.82 4.58
N ILE A 90 1.11 -12.70 4.03
CA ILE A 90 0.05 -11.91 4.64
C ILE A 90 -0.49 -12.56 5.91
N ASN A 91 -0.57 -13.89 5.93
CA ASN A 91 -1.08 -14.65 7.08
C ASN A 91 0.01 -14.99 8.10
N LYS A 92 1.25 -14.62 7.84
CA LYS A 92 2.38 -14.93 8.70
C LYS A 92 2.50 -16.43 8.95
N THR A 93 2.46 -17.23 7.88
CA THR A 93 2.54 -18.70 7.92
C THR A 93 3.73 -19.21 7.11
N GLY A 94 4.00 -20.51 7.20
CA GLY A 94 5.09 -21.14 6.46
C GLY A 94 6.45 -20.50 6.78
N ASN A 95 7.22 -20.20 5.75
CA ASN A 95 8.55 -19.60 5.87
C ASN A 95 8.50 -18.16 6.43
N TYR A 96 7.35 -17.52 6.37
CA TYR A 96 7.15 -16.14 6.87
C TYR A 96 6.60 -16.10 8.31
N GLY A 97 6.58 -17.24 9.01
CA GLY A 97 6.08 -17.32 10.39
C GLY A 97 6.82 -16.45 11.41
N SER A 98 8.08 -16.10 11.13
CA SER A 98 8.93 -15.22 11.96
C SER A 98 8.80 -13.73 11.63
N ASN A 99 8.07 -13.35 10.57
CA ASN A 99 7.91 -11.96 10.18
C ASN A 99 7.40 -11.10 11.33
N ILE A 100 7.87 -9.86 11.40
CA ILE A 100 7.45 -8.89 12.40
C ILE A 100 6.43 -7.94 11.80
N SER A 101 5.39 -7.61 12.57
CA SER A 101 4.40 -6.62 12.17
C SER A 101 5.01 -5.23 12.07
N THR A 102 4.61 -4.45 11.06
CA THR A 102 4.91 -3.02 10.98
C THR A 102 4.09 -2.19 11.97
N GLY A 103 2.99 -2.75 12.52
CA GLY A 103 2.25 -2.20 13.63
C GLY A 103 2.85 -2.71 14.94
N THR A 104 3.37 -1.80 15.78
CA THR A 104 3.87 -2.15 17.11
C THR A 104 2.78 -1.96 18.15
N ALA A 105 2.75 -2.84 19.16
CA ALA A 105 1.97 -2.60 20.36
C ALA A 105 2.49 -1.31 21.02
N GLY A 106 1.63 -0.36 21.22
CA GLY A 106 1.98 0.97 21.73
C GLY A 106 0.91 1.99 21.37
N THR A 107 1.16 3.27 21.52
CA THR A 107 0.17 4.32 21.23
C THR A 107 0.60 5.11 19.99
N PRO A 108 -0.18 5.14 18.91
CA PRO A 108 -1.28 4.26 18.54
C PRO A 108 -0.80 2.89 18.06
N PHE A 109 -1.54 1.83 18.32
CA PHE A 109 -1.16 0.48 17.95
C PHE A 109 -2.22 -0.21 17.09
N VAL A 110 -1.77 -1.25 16.35
CA VAL A 110 -2.65 -2.15 15.61
C VAL A 110 -2.34 -3.58 16.11
N GLU A 111 -3.34 -4.25 16.65
CA GLU A 111 -3.19 -5.60 17.23
C GLU A 111 -3.11 -6.70 16.16
N PHE A 112 -3.41 -6.37 14.92
CA PHE A 112 -3.30 -7.29 13.80
C PHE A 112 -1.90 -7.28 13.19
N TYR A 113 -1.53 -8.37 12.54
CA TYR A 113 -0.34 -8.38 11.71
C TYR A 113 -0.48 -7.37 10.57
N CYS A 114 0.45 -6.46 10.48
CA CYS A 114 0.49 -5.39 9.49
C CYS A 114 1.77 -5.46 8.68
N VAL A 115 1.65 -5.08 7.43
CA VAL A 115 2.77 -4.90 6.51
C VAL A 115 2.82 -3.46 6.01
N SER A 116 3.93 -3.04 5.44
CA SER A 116 4.00 -1.81 4.65
C SER A 116 3.83 -2.16 3.18
N ILE A 117 3.12 -1.31 2.46
CA ILE A 117 2.97 -1.39 1.01
C ILE A 117 3.67 -0.18 0.41
N GLU A 118 4.66 -0.43 -0.42
CA GLU A 118 5.40 0.59 -1.13
C GLU A 118 5.12 0.46 -2.61
N TYR A 119 4.74 1.56 -3.23
CA TYR A 119 4.61 1.67 -4.67
C TYR A 119 5.64 2.67 -5.17
N ALA A 120 6.65 2.17 -5.83
CA ALA A 120 7.71 2.97 -6.42
C ALA A 120 7.51 3.05 -7.93
N ILE A 121 7.56 4.26 -8.48
CA ILE A 121 7.58 4.51 -9.92
C ILE A 121 8.93 5.12 -10.23
N ASP A 122 9.73 4.42 -10.99
CA ASP A 122 11.02 4.92 -11.46
C ASP A 122 10.84 6.08 -12.43
N ALA A 123 11.90 6.88 -12.56
CA ALA A 123 12.00 7.83 -13.63
C ALA A 123 11.94 7.08 -14.98
N THR A 124 11.11 7.55 -15.90
CA THR A 124 10.98 6.88 -17.18
C THR A 124 12.25 7.04 -18.01
N ALA A 125 12.65 6.01 -18.74
CA ALA A 125 13.80 6.07 -19.64
C ALA A 125 13.65 7.09 -20.77
N LEU A 126 12.45 7.59 -21.00
CA LEU A 126 12.08 8.54 -22.06
C LEU A 126 11.71 9.94 -21.53
N GLY A 127 11.80 10.15 -20.20
CA GLY A 127 11.38 11.40 -19.58
C GLY A 127 12.36 11.88 -18.51
N ASP A 128 12.28 13.16 -18.21
CA ASP A 128 13.05 13.82 -17.15
C ASP A 128 12.33 13.76 -15.79
N ASP A 129 11.43 12.82 -15.62
CA ASP A 129 10.66 12.70 -14.40
C ASP A 129 11.50 12.08 -13.27
N ALA A 130 11.37 12.65 -12.09
CA ALA A 130 11.93 12.05 -10.89
C ALA A 130 11.17 10.76 -10.52
N ALA A 131 11.86 9.82 -9.88
CA ALA A 131 11.23 8.70 -9.23
C ALA A 131 10.24 9.21 -8.17
N THR A 132 9.15 8.50 -7.99
CA THR A 132 8.13 8.84 -7.00
C THR A 132 7.73 7.57 -6.25
N THR A 133 7.73 7.64 -4.93
CA THR A 133 7.35 6.52 -4.09
C THR A 133 6.16 6.91 -3.21
N ALA A 134 5.17 6.03 -3.13
CA ALA A 134 4.10 6.11 -2.15
C ALA A 134 4.25 4.95 -1.17
N THR A 135 4.40 5.27 0.11
CA THR A 135 4.54 4.27 1.18
C THR A 135 3.33 4.33 2.10
N LEU A 136 2.59 3.23 2.18
CA LEU A 136 1.49 3.03 3.10
C LEU A 136 1.98 2.14 4.25
N THR A 137 1.83 2.61 5.47
CA THR A 137 2.31 1.90 6.65
C THR A 137 1.17 1.30 7.46
N LYS A 138 1.47 0.29 8.27
CA LYS A 138 0.49 -0.40 9.13
C LYS A 138 -0.74 -0.91 8.34
N CYS A 139 -0.50 -1.53 7.20
CA CYS A 139 -1.55 -2.09 6.36
C CYS A 139 -1.99 -3.45 6.89
N VAL A 140 -3.25 -3.55 7.29
CA VAL A 140 -3.92 -4.83 7.54
C VAL A 140 -4.46 -5.34 6.22
N CYS A 141 -4.01 -6.51 5.82
CA CYS A 141 -4.29 -7.06 4.50
C CYS A 141 -5.18 -8.29 4.57
N THR A 142 -6.06 -8.42 3.58
CA THR A 142 -6.82 -9.63 3.29
C THR A 142 -6.61 -10.00 1.84
N ALA A 143 -6.41 -11.28 1.55
CA ALA A 143 -6.22 -11.75 0.19
C ALA A 143 -7.28 -12.76 -0.19
N SER A 144 -7.71 -12.72 -1.44
CA SER A 144 -8.55 -13.72 -2.07
C SER A 144 -7.83 -14.30 -3.28
N PHE A 145 -7.93 -15.61 -3.43
CA PHE A 145 -7.37 -16.34 -4.55
C PHE A 145 -8.46 -16.63 -5.58
N THR A 146 -8.11 -16.54 -6.85
CA THR A 146 -8.96 -16.92 -7.97
C THR A 146 -8.21 -17.88 -8.86
N GLU A 147 -8.73 -19.09 -9.00
CA GLU A 147 -8.24 -20.06 -9.97
C GLU A 147 -8.51 -19.58 -11.39
N GLY A 148 -7.54 -19.71 -12.25
CA GLY A 148 -7.63 -19.27 -13.65
C GLY A 148 -6.41 -19.72 -14.44
N ASP A 149 -6.31 -19.24 -15.66
CA ASP A 149 -5.16 -19.48 -16.54
C ASP A 149 -4.65 -18.12 -17.08
N PRO A 150 -3.70 -17.48 -16.37
CA PRO A 150 -3.10 -17.86 -15.09
C PRO A 150 -4.00 -17.59 -13.88
N SER A 151 -3.72 -18.30 -12.77
CA SER A 151 -4.34 -18.01 -11.49
C SER A 151 -3.91 -16.65 -10.95
N SER A 152 -4.80 -15.97 -10.25
CA SER A 152 -4.57 -14.64 -9.72
C SER A 152 -4.96 -14.53 -8.25
N PHE A 153 -4.52 -13.44 -7.62
CA PHE A 153 -5.01 -13.04 -6.30
C PHE A 153 -5.41 -11.57 -6.30
N THR A 154 -6.29 -11.23 -5.40
CA THR A 154 -6.63 -9.84 -5.09
C THR A 154 -6.34 -9.60 -3.62
N LEU A 155 -5.56 -8.59 -3.33
CA LEU A 155 -5.24 -8.14 -1.98
C LEU A 155 -6.01 -6.84 -1.72
N ASN A 156 -6.80 -6.85 -0.63
CA ASN A 156 -7.43 -5.64 -0.10
C ASN A 156 -6.70 -5.26 1.18
N PHE A 157 -6.53 -3.97 1.40
CA PHE A 157 -5.85 -3.49 2.58
C PHE A 157 -6.50 -2.24 3.17
N THR A 158 -6.28 -2.07 4.47
CA THR A 158 -6.62 -0.87 5.22
C THR A 158 -5.35 -0.38 5.90
N SER A 159 -4.95 0.86 5.62
CA SER A 159 -3.75 1.48 6.18
C SER A 159 -4.12 2.32 7.40
N TYR A 160 -3.63 1.92 8.56
CA TYR A 160 -3.78 2.65 9.83
C TYR A 160 -2.59 3.57 10.13
N GLY A 161 -1.64 3.65 9.23
CA GLY A 161 -0.51 4.54 9.32
C GLY A 161 -0.58 5.69 8.33
N ALA A 162 0.37 6.61 8.45
CA ALA A 162 0.50 7.70 7.50
C ALA A 162 0.88 7.19 6.10
N ILE A 163 0.37 7.86 5.08
CA ILE A 163 0.83 7.68 3.70
C ILE A 163 1.91 8.73 3.46
N ALA A 164 3.11 8.28 3.11
CA ALA A 164 4.22 9.14 2.73
C ALA A 164 4.40 9.13 1.21
N TYR A 165 4.72 10.30 0.68
CA TYR A 165 5.08 10.47 -0.74
C TYR A 165 6.46 11.10 -0.82
N THR A 166 7.34 10.50 -1.61
CA THR A 166 8.71 10.98 -1.83
C THR A 166 9.06 10.99 -3.30
#